data_2e8491c785ec546468173f25ee6c8645
#
_entry.id   2e8491c785ec546468173f25ee6c8645
#
_cell.length_a   1.000
_cell.length_b   1.000
_cell.length_c   1.000
_cell.angle_alpha   90.00
_cell.angle_beta   90.00
_cell.angle_gamma   90.00
#
_symmetry.space_group_name_H-M   'P 1'
#
loop_
_entity.id
_entity.type
_entity.pdbx_description
1 polymer ?
#
loop_
_entity_poly.entity_id
_entity_poly.type
_entity_poly.pdbx_seq_one_letter_code
_entity_poly.pdbx_strand_id
1 'polypeptide(L)'
;MFSEKIYKEVDSAIKKVWLEDIKKDYLQYSLLKEDSLKNAFYYHLRRRLGDHYLLNNHLRIYTEFHYMGLRADLVVVKLNENPGENGHLKNDVDEIIAVVEMKYKYDLSDKPFLSDIEKVRMSIEEYKIIALYYLAFIHEVEYEVNSTLSWIDIEKSPWAKGRVVELNGYFVEGKQEPVWEVVSYNGLNEDNM
;
A
#
# COMPACT_ATOMS: atom_id res chain seq x y z
N MET A 1 11.08 -9.37 -19.41
CA MET A 1 10.52 -8.00 -19.33
C MET A 1 9.07 -8.15 -18.88
N PHE A 2 8.88 -8.45 -17.60
CA PHE A 2 7.56 -8.46 -17.00
C PHE A 2 7.24 -7.05 -16.57
N SER A 3 6.28 -6.94 -16.66
CA SER A 3 5.50 -6.16 -17.55
C SER A 3 5.10 -4.93 -16.76
N GLU A 4 5.72 -3.81 -17.10
CA GLU A 4 5.29 -2.45 -16.73
C GLU A 4 3.75 -2.35 -16.63
N LYS A 5 3.05 -3.14 -17.43
CA LYS A 5 1.59 -3.30 -17.40
C LYS A 5 1.08 -3.85 -16.06
N ILE A 6 1.70 -4.91 -15.50
CA ILE A 6 1.26 -5.48 -14.20
C ILE A 6 1.45 -4.45 -13.07
N TYR A 7 2.58 -3.76 -13.05
CA TYR A 7 2.83 -2.71 -12.07
C TYR A 7 1.81 -1.58 -12.16
N LYS A 8 1.47 -1.12 -13.38
CA LYS A 8 0.46 -0.08 -13.60
C LYS A 8 -0.95 -0.52 -13.18
N GLU A 9 -1.33 -1.75 -13.51
CA GLU A 9 -2.65 -2.28 -13.15
C GLU A 9 -2.79 -2.49 -11.64
N VAL A 10 -1.76 -3.01 -10.96
CA VAL A 10 -1.74 -3.16 -9.51
C VAL A 10 -1.73 -1.80 -8.81
N ASP A 11 -0.93 -0.83 -9.28
CA ASP A 11 -0.88 0.53 -8.76
C ASP A 11 -2.25 1.22 -8.86
N SER A 12 -2.86 1.19 -10.05
CA SER A 12 -4.20 1.74 -10.27
C SER A 12 -5.26 1.07 -9.37
N ALA A 13 -5.22 -0.26 -9.24
CA ALA A 13 -6.14 -0.98 -8.38
C ALA A 13 -5.99 -0.58 -6.90
N ILE A 14 -4.76 -0.47 -6.39
CA ILE A 14 -4.48 -0.06 -5.00
C ILE A 14 -4.98 1.37 -4.74
N LYS A 15 -4.68 2.32 -5.63
CA LYS A 15 -5.15 3.71 -5.51
C LYS A 15 -6.67 3.81 -5.52
N LYS A 16 -7.35 3.06 -6.41
CA LYS A 16 -8.81 3.01 -6.47
C LYS A 16 -9.43 2.35 -5.24
N VAL A 17 -8.83 1.27 -4.73
CA VAL A 17 -9.25 0.67 -3.45
C VAL A 17 -9.25 1.73 -2.35
N TRP A 18 -8.19 2.53 -2.26
CA TRP A 18 -8.07 3.57 -1.24
C TRP A 18 -9.13 4.66 -1.40
N LEU A 19 -9.20 5.26 -2.59
CA LEU A 19 -10.03 6.44 -2.84
C LEU A 19 -11.54 6.14 -2.88
N GLU A 20 -11.92 4.94 -3.28
CA GLU A 20 -13.32 4.59 -3.53
C GLU A 20 -13.86 3.61 -2.47
N ASP A 21 -13.17 2.49 -2.25
CA ASP A 21 -13.71 1.41 -1.42
C ASP A 21 -13.43 1.64 0.07
N ILE A 22 -12.17 1.89 0.45
CA ILE A 22 -11.77 2.13 1.84
C ILE A 22 -12.38 3.42 2.37
N LYS A 23 -12.36 4.49 1.58
CA LYS A 23 -13.07 5.73 1.92
C LYS A 23 -14.54 5.47 2.21
N LYS A 24 -15.22 4.69 1.36
CA LYS A 24 -16.63 4.35 1.54
C LYS A 24 -16.86 3.53 2.81
N ASP A 25 -16.05 2.50 3.04
CA ASP A 25 -16.14 1.67 4.24
C ASP A 25 -15.92 2.49 5.51
N TYR A 26 -14.97 3.43 5.48
CA TYR A 26 -14.72 4.37 6.57
C TYR A 26 -15.95 5.23 6.85
N LEU A 27 -16.50 5.90 5.83
CA LEU A 27 -17.68 6.76 5.96
C LEU A 27 -18.95 6.00 6.39
N GLN A 28 -18.99 4.68 6.15
CA GLN A 28 -20.08 3.79 6.59
C GLN A 28 -19.82 3.13 7.95
N TYR A 29 -18.77 3.56 8.68
CA TYR A 29 -18.38 3.00 9.98
C TYR A 29 -18.08 1.49 9.96
N SER A 30 -17.62 0.98 8.82
CA SER A 30 -17.24 -0.43 8.65
C SER A 30 -15.80 -0.71 9.07
N LEU A 31 -14.99 0.34 9.26
CA LEU A 31 -13.63 0.24 9.72
C LEU A 31 -13.54 0.73 11.17
N LEU A 32 -12.94 -0.08 12.05
CA LEU A 32 -12.80 0.23 13.47
C LEU A 32 -11.34 0.37 13.92
N LYS A 33 -10.46 -0.36 13.27
CA LYS A 33 -9.03 -0.45 13.63
C LYS A 33 -8.22 -1.04 12.47
N GLU A 34 -6.90 -1.12 12.66
CA GLU A 34 -5.94 -1.61 11.67
C GLU A 34 -6.31 -2.99 11.08
N ASP A 35 -6.77 -3.95 11.89
CA ASP A 35 -7.18 -5.27 11.40
C ASP A 35 -8.37 -5.19 10.42
N SER A 36 -9.38 -4.33 10.71
CA SER A 36 -10.52 -4.15 9.81
C SER A 36 -10.10 -3.45 8.53
N LEU A 37 -9.20 -2.48 8.59
CA LEU A 37 -8.60 -1.83 7.41
C LEU A 37 -7.88 -2.86 6.54
N LYS A 38 -7.02 -3.70 7.13
CA LYS A 38 -6.27 -4.74 6.43
C LYS A 38 -7.18 -5.74 5.72
N ASN A 39 -8.22 -6.22 6.40
CA ASN A 39 -9.20 -7.16 5.84
C ASN A 39 -9.99 -6.53 4.70
N ALA A 40 -10.48 -5.30 4.86
CA ALA A 40 -11.19 -4.56 3.83
C ALA A 40 -10.30 -4.33 2.60
N PHE A 41 -9.06 -3.90 2.82
CA PHE A 41 -8.10 -3.65 1.75
C PHE A 41 -7.80 -4.92 0.95
N TYR A 42 -7.54 -6.05 1.62
CA TYR A 42 -7.37 -7.36 0.98
C TYR A 42 -8.59 -7.74 0.13
N TYR A 43 -9.79 -7.64 0.71
CA TYR A 43 -11.03 -7.99 0.03
C TYR A 43 -11.26 -7.15 -1.23
N HIS A 44 -11.15 -5.82 -1.11
CA HIS A 44 -11.39 -4.92 -2.22
C HIS A 44 -10.32 -5.03 -3.31
N LEU A 45 -9.05 -5.18 -2.94
CA LEU A 45 -7.96 -5.34 -3.90
C LEU A 45 -8.14 -6.64 -4.71
N ARG A 46 -8.43 -7.75 -4.03
CA ARG A 46 -8.70 -9.02 -4.69
C ARG A 46 -9.91 -8.93 -5.63
N ARG A 47 -10.97 -8.27 -5.20
CA ARG A 47 -12.19 -8.05 -6.01
C ARG A 47 -11.92 -7.20 -7.24
N ARG A 48 -11.12 -6.12 -7.12
CA ARG A 48 -10.81 -5.23 -8.24
C ARG A 48 -9.91 -5.87 -9.27
N LEU A 49 -8.89 -6.58 -8.84
CA LEU A 49 -8.01 -7.32 -9.74
C LEU A 49 -8.73 -8.54 -10.36
N GLY A 50 -9.55 -9.22 -9.58
CA GLY A 50 -10.28 -10.41 -9.99
C GLY A 50 -9.45 -11.68 -10.01
N ASP A 51 -10.07 -12.81 -9.63
CA ASP A 51 -9.35 -14.10 -9.53
C ASP A 51 -8.75 -14.55 -10.87
N HIS A 52 -9.45 -14.29 -11.97
CA HIS A 52 -8.95 -14.65 -13.31
C HIS A 52 -7.67 -13.90 -13.66
N TYR A 53 -7.62 -12.59 -13.40
CA TYR A 53 -6.41 -11.78 -13.63
C TYR A 53 -5.25 -12.25 -12.75
N LEU A 54 -5.52 -12.46 -11.46
CA LEU A 54 -4.52 -12.92 -10.50
C LEU A 54 -3.92 -14.27 -10.93
N LEU A 55 -4.77 -15.23 -11.30
CA LEU A 55 -4.32 -16.57 -11.71
C LEU A 55 -3.51 -16.53 -13.01
N ASN A 56 -3.99 -15.81 -14.02
CA ASN A 56 -3.32 -15.74 -15.33
C ASN A 56 -1.96 -15.05 -15.30
N ASN A 57 -1.76 -14.16 -14.33
CA ASN A 57 -0.48 -13.45 -14.17
C ASN A 57 0.37 -14.05 -13.04
N HIS A 58 0.00 -15.21 -12.50
CA HIS A 58 0.66 -15.87 -11.36
C HIS A 58 0.74 -15.00 -10.11
N LEU A 59 -0.18 -14.02 -9.96
CA LEU A 59 -0.20 -13.11 -8.82
C LEU A 59 -0.94 -13.70 -7.64
N ARG A 60 -0.46 -13.36 -6.44
CA ARG A 60 -1.14 -13.67 -5.18
C ARG A 60 -1.10 -12.44 -4.26
N ILE A 61 -2.13 -12.33 -3.44
CA ILE A 61 -2.21 -11.30 -2.39
C ILE A 61 -2.11 -12.03 -1.06
N TYR A 62 -1.14 -11.63 -0.23
CA TYR A 62 -0.96 -12.18 1.11
C TYR A 62 -1.01 -11.06 2.14
N THR A 63 -1.58 -11.35 3.29
CA THR A 63 -1.50 -10.51 4.50
C THR A 63 -0.46 -11.08 5.45
N GLU A 64 0.08 -10.24 6.37
CA GLU A 64 1.09 -10.64 7.35
C GLU A 64 2.28 -11.38 6.71
N PHE A 65 2.80 -10.82 5.64
CA PHE A 65 3.84 -11.45 4.84
C PHE A 65 5.22 -11.28 5.46
N HIS A 66 5.96 -12.39 5.57
CA HIS A 66 7.34 -12.40 6.05
C HIS A 66 8.23 -13.15 5.07
N TYR A 67 9.17 -12.45 4.44
CA TYR A 67 10.08 -13.03 3.47
C TYR A 67 11.36 -12.20 3.32
N MET A 68 12.55 -12.82 3.40
CA MET A 68 13.86 -12.19 3.21
C MET A 68 14.07 -10.87 3.98
N GLY A 69 13.63 -10.82 5.24
CA GLY A 69 13.73 -9.61 6.07
C GLY A 69 12.56 -8.63 5.91
N LEU A 70 11.78 -8.73 4.83
CA LEU A 70 10.55 -7.97 4.66
C LEU A 70 9.47 -8.50 5.61
N ARG A 71 8.84 -7.59 6.34
CA ARG A 71 7.62 -7.84 7.09
C ARG A 71 6.61 -6.80 6.67
N ALA A 72 5.49 -7.23 6.10
CA ALA A 72 4.49 -6.34 5.52
C ALA A 72 3.07 -6.74 5.89
N ASP A 73 2.19 -5.76 6.05
CA ASP A 73 0.78 -5.99 6.34
C ASP A 73 0.06 -6.66 5.17
N LEU A 74 0.38 -6.23 3.94
CA LEU A 74 -0.14 -6.84 2.73
C LEU A 74 0.88 -6.74 1.60
N VAL A 75 0.97 -7.80 0.78
CA VAL A 75 1.79 -7.80 -0.43
C VAL A 75 1.02 -8.36 -1.62
N VAL A 76 1.39 -7.88 -2.80
CA VAL A 76 1.11 -8.55 -4.07
C VAL A 76 2.41 -9.15 -4.56
N VAL A 77 2.45 -10.46 -4.71
CA VAL A 77 3.62 -11.19 -5.21
C VAL A 77 3.29 -11.92 -6.51
N LYS A 78 4.30 -12.14 -7.31
CA LYS A 78 4.27 -13.07 -8.43
C LYS A 78 4.95 -14.37 -8.00
N LEU A 79 4.31 -15.49 -8.26
CA LEU A 79 4.89 -16.82 -8.09
C LEU A 79 5.55 -17.29 -9.39
N ASN A 80 6.45 -18.25 -9.28
CA ASN A 80 6.98 -18.96 -10.43
C ASN A 80 5.87 -19.74 -11.19
N GLU A 81 6.20 -20.31 -12.34
CA GLU A 81 5.21 -20.98 -13.21
C GLU A 81 4.64 -22.27 -12.59
N ASN A 82 5.39 -22.94 -11.72
CA ASN A 82 5.02 -24.22 -11.10
C ASN A 82 5.08 -24.12 -9.57
N PRO A 83 4.15 -23.37 -8.92
CA PRO A 83 4.19 -23.21 -7.49
C PRO A 83 3.85 -24.51 -6.76
N GLY A 84 4.58 -24.79 -5.69
CA GLY A 84 4.44 -25.99 -4.86
C GLY A 84 5.50 -27.08 -5.13
N GLU A 85 6.27 -26.98 -6.20
CA GLU A 85 7.34 -27.95 -6.49
C GLU A 85 8.57 -27.75 -5.58
N ASN A 86 8.75 -26.56 -5.01
CA ASN A 86 9.91 -26.20 -4.17
C ASN A 86 9.70 -26.42 -2.66
N GLY A 87 8.73 -27.25 -2.30
CA GLY A 87 8.42 -27.69 -0.93
C GLY A 87 7.58 -26.69 -0.16
N HIS A 88 8.03 -25.46 0.04
CA HIS A 88 7.27 -24.41 0.74
C HIS A 88 6.94 -23.25 -0.19
N LEU A 89 5.68 -22.80 -0.19
CA LEU A 89 5.17 -21.77 -1.09
C LEU A 89 6.00 -20.45 -1.08
N LYS A 90 6.65 -20.14 0.04
CA LYS A 90 7.58 -18.99 0.11
C LYS A 90 8.77 -19.11 -0.86
N ASN A 91 9.19 -20.33 -1.18
CA ASN A 91 10.29 -20.58 -2.12
C ASN A 91 9.87 -20.36 -3.58
N ASP A 92 8.57 -20.22 -3.80
CA ASP A 92 7.98 -20.01 -5.13
C ASP A 92 7.74 -18.54 -5.44
N VAL A 93 8.06 -17.61 -4.52
CA VAL A 93 7.98 -16.17 -4.77
C VAL A 93 9.10 -15.77 -5.73
N ASP A 94 8.69 -15.36 -6.94
CA ASP A 94 9.58 -14.89 -8.01
C ASP A 94 9.83 -13.38 -7.90
N GLU A 95 8.78 -12.62 -7.63
CA GLU A 95 8.84 -11.16 -7.58
C GLU A 95 7.84 -10.59 -6.57
N ILE A 96 8.23 -9.52 -5.87
CA ILE A 96 7.33 -8.72 -5.04
C ILE A 96 6.90 -7.51 -5.87
N ILE A 97 5.61 -7.45 -6.23
CA ILE A 97 5.07 -6.37 -7.07
C ILE A 97 4.74 -5.14 -6.23
N ALA A 98 4.04 -5.35 -5.11
CA ALA A 98 3.59 -4.27 -4.24
C ALA A 98 3.66 -4.68 -2.77
N VAL A 99 4.02 -3.72 -1.92
CA VAL A 99 4.04 -3.82 -0.46
C VAL A 99 3.13 -2.72 0.08
N VAL A 100 2.22 -3.06 0.99
CA VAL A 100 1.34 -2.09 1.66
C VAL A 100 1.55 -2.21 3.16
N GLU A 101 2.00 -1.11 3.78
CA GLU A 101 2.00 -0.92 5.22
C GLU A 101 0.75 -0.14 5.61
N MET A 102 0.07 -0.56 6.67
CA MET A 102 -1.21 0.01 7.07
C MET A 102 -1.17 0.50 8.50
N LYS A 103 -1.73 1.69 8.74
CA LYS A 103 -1.89 2.23 10.09
C LYS A 103 -3.25 2.89 10.24
N TYR A 104 -3.89 2.63 11.38
CA TYR A 104 -5.13 3.26 11.77
C TYR A 104 -5.03 3.68 13.24
N LYS A 105 -4.96 4.98 13.50
CA LYS A 105 -4.79 5.58 14.83
C LYS A 105 -5.69 6.78 15.03
N TYR A 106 -6.05 7.01 16.28
CA TYR A 106 -6.83 8.15 16.76
C TYR A 106 -6.10 8.97 17.83
N ASP A 107 -4.88 8.59 18.19
CA ASP A 107 -4.05 9.33 19.14
C ASP A 107 -3.11 10.32 18.42
N LEU A 108 -2.66 11.34 19.16
CA LEU A 108 -1.81 12.42 18.63
C LEU A 108 -0.36 11.98 18.31
N SER A 109 -0.04 10.70 18.39
CA SER A 109 1.31 10.22 18.20
C SER A 109 1.61 9.86 16.75
N ASP A 110 2.53 10.57 16.13
CA ASP A 110 3.05 10.24 14.79
C ASP A 110 4.03 9.04 14.80
N LYS A 111 4.53 8.63 15.97
CA LYS A 111 5.55 7.57 16.08
C LYS A 111 5.21 6.26 15.36
N PRO A 112 3.97 5.73 15.43
CA PRO A 112 3.62 4.49 14.73
C PRO A 112 3.74 4.62 13.20
N PHE A 113 3.34 5.77 12.64
CA PHE A 113 3.43 6.06 11.20
C PHE A 113 4.89 6.20 10.76
N LEU A 114 5.69 6.96 11.51
CA LEU A 114 7.13 7.12 11.24
C LEU A 114 7.89 5.79 11.33
N SER A 115 7.47 4.90 12.23
CA SER A 115 8.04 3.54 12.33
C SER A 115 7.79 2.71 11.06
N ASP A 116 6.61 2.82 10.45
CA ASP A 116 6.29 2.08 9.23
C ASP A 116 6.99 2.69 8.01
N ILE A 117 7.15 4.02 7.96
CA ILE A 117 7.98 4.70 6.96
C ILE A 117 9.43 4.20 7.04
N GLU A 118 9.99 4.09 8.25
CA GLU A 118 11.35 3.60 8.44
C GLU A 118 11.52 2.14 8.00
N LYS A 119 10.53 1.26 8.24
CA LYS A 119 10.54 -0.11 7.72
C LYS A 119 10.59 -0.14 6.19
N VAL A 120 9.80 0.73 5.54
CA VAL A 120 9.82 0.85 4.07
C VAL A 120 11.18 1.33 3.60
N ARG A 121 11.76 2.35 4.24
CA ARG A 121 13.11 2.83 3.93
C ARG A 121 14.14 1.70 4.04
N MET A 122 14.15 0.96 5.14
CA MET A 122 15.06 -0.18 5.34
C MET A 122 14.87 -1.26 4.26
N SER A 123 13.63 -1.55 3.88
CA SER A 123 13.32 -2.53 2.83
C SER A 123 13.92 -2.11 1.48
N ILE A 124 13.92 -0.82 1.17
CA ILE A 124 14.46 -0.26 -0.06
C ILE A 124 16.00 -0.16 0.01
N GLU A 125 16.54 0.43 1.08
CA GLU A 125 17.95 0.80 1.18
C GLU A 125 18.85 -0.33 1.66
N GLU A 126 18.39 -1.14 2.62
CA GLU A 126 19.19 -2.21 3.23
C GLU A 126 18.91 -3.57 2.60
N TYR A 127 17.64 -3.98 2.53
CA TYR A 127 17.27 -5.29 1.98
C TYR A 127 17.21 -5.30 0.46
N LYS A 128 17.27 -4.12 -0.20
CA LYS A 128 17.27 -3.96 -1.66
C LYS A 128 16.07 -4.62 -2.35
N ILE A 129 14.92 -4.68 -1.66
CA ILE A 129 13.71 -5.26 -2.22
C ILE A 129 13.15 -4.33 -3.28
N ILE A 130 12.97 -4.86 -4.48
CA ILE A 130 12.42 -4.14 -5.62
C ILE A 130 10.90 -4.36 -5.62
N ALA A 131 10.15 -3.33 -5.27
CA ALA A 131 8.68 -3.32 -5.23
C ALA A 131 8.16 -1.89 -5.32
N LEU A 132 6.85 -1.73 -5.54
CA LEU A 132 6.13 -0.50 -5.22
C LEU A 132 5.68 -0.55 -3.76
N TYR A 133 5.80 0.56 -3.05
CA TYR A 133 5.47 0.64 -1.62
C TYR A 133 4.34 1.63 -1.40
N TYR A 134 3.36 1.23 -0.60
CA TYR A 134 2.20 2.03 -0.23
C TYR A 134 2.11 2.18 1.28
N LEU A 135 1.96 3.40 1.74
CA LEU A 135 1.73 3.76 3.12
C LEU A 135 0.26 4.14 3.26
N ALA A 136 -0.57 3.20 3.71
CA ALA A 136 -2.02 3.37 3.82
C ALA A 136 -2.37 3.79 5.26
N PHE A 137 -2.44 5.10 5.50
CA PHE A 137 -2.53 5.68 6.82
C PHE A 137 -3.89 6.36 7.04
N ILE A 138 -4.62 5.91 8.06
CA ILE A 138 -5.78 6.62 8.62
C ILE A 138 -5.35 7.19 9.97
N HIS A 139 -5.34 8.51 10.07
CA HIS A 139 -5.03 9.21 11.30
C HIS A 139 -6.20 10.11 11.67
N GLU A 140 -7.02 9.70 12.64
CA GLU A 140 -8.22 10.41 13.11
C GLU A 140 -7.86 11.59 14.01
N VAL A 141 -7.02 12.48 13.49
CA VAL A 141 -6.55 13.69 14.14
C VAL A 141 -6.76 14.87 13.19
N GLU A 142 -7.12 16.02 13.74
CA GLU A 142 -7.23 17.25 12.96
C GLU A 142 -5.85 17.89 12.75
N TYR A 143 -5.60 18.24 11.51
CA TYR A 143 -4.38 18.92 11.10
C TYR A 143 -4.66 20.35 10.67
N GLU A 144 -3.83 21.28 11.10
CA GLU A 144 -3.75 22.62 10.55
C GLU A 144 -2.93 22.58 9.26
N VAL A 145 -3.55 22.18 8.13
CA VAL A 145 -2.84 22.12 6.85
C VAL A 145 -3.45 23.09 5.84
N ASN A 146 -2.61 23.85 5.20
CA ASN A 146 -2.97 24.71 4.07
C ASN A 146 -2.77 24.01 2.71
N SER A 147 -2.29 22.75 2.73
CA SER A 147 -1.95 21.95 1.55
C SER A 147 -2.16 20.45 1.86
N THR A 148 -1.78 19.59 0.92
CA THR A 148 -1.76 18.13 1.08
C THR A 148 -0.86 17.71 2.24
N LEU A 149 -1.34 16.81 3.10
CA LEU A 149 -0.54 16.18 4.13
C LEU A 149 0.43 15.20 3.47
N SER A 150 1.72 15.34 3.78
CA SER A 150 2.75 14.39 3.35
C SER A 150 3.60 14.00 4.54
N TRP A 151 3.79 12.69 4.71
CA TRP A 151 4.67 12.10 5.72
C TRP A 151 6.13 12.05 5.29
N ILE A 152 6.36 12.09 3.96
CA ILE A 152 7.68 12.00 3.36
C ILE A 152 8.07 13.36 2.76
N ASP A 153 9.12 13.96 3.29
CA ASP A 153 9.80 15.07 2.63
C ASP A 153 10.64 14.49 1.47
N ILE A 154 10.11 14.56 0.25
CA ILE A 154 10.72 13.94 -0.93
C ILE A 154 12.08 14.54 -1.29
N GLU A 155 12.35 15.78 -0.90
CA GLU A 155 13.65 16.41 -1.14
C GLU A 155 14.74 15.79 -0.26
N LYS A 156 14.38 15.40 0.96
CA LYS A 156 15.26 14.72 1.92
C LYS A 156 15.21 13.18 1.83
N SER A 157 14.28 12.64 1.05
CA SER A 157 14.00 11.20 0.98
C SER A 157 14.14 10.67 -0.44
N PRO A 158 15.33 10.73 -1.07
CA PRO A 158 15.51 10.28 -2.46
C PRO A 158 15.20 8.78 -2.65
N TRP A 159 15.25 7.99 -1.58
CA TRP A 159 14.89 6.57 -1.58
C TRP A 159 13.42 6.29 -1.97
N ALA A 160 12.53 7.27 -1.73
CA ALA A 160 11.10 7.13 -2.02
C ALA A 160 10.78 7.37 -3.50
N LYS A 161 11.65 8.08 -4.25
CA LYS A 161 11.44 8.42 -5.66
C LYS A 161 11.34 7.16 -6.52
N GLY A 162 10.32 7.11 -7.38
CA GLY A 162 10.07 5.99 -8.28
C GLY A 162 9.45 4.76 -7.61
N ARG A 163 9.14 4.81 -6.28
CA ARG A 163 8.73 3.61 -5.55
C ARG A 163 7.59 3.77 -4.56
N VAL A 164 7.44 4.94 -3.94
CA VAL A 164 6.52 5.10 -2.79
C VAL A 164 5.29 5.90 -3.18
N VAL A 165 4.17 5.52 -2.58
CA VAL A 165 2.88 6.21 -2.63
C VAL A 165 2.33 6.32 -1.21
N GLU A 166 1.93 7.51 -0.79
CA GLU A 166 1.16 7.71 0.42
C GLU A 166 -0.34 7.70 0.10
N LEU A 167 -1.08 6.96 0.89
CA LEU A 167 -2.53 6.83 0.86
C LEU A 167 -3.05 7.40 2.18
N ASN A 168 -3.47 8.67 2.19
CA ASN A 168 -3.73 9.42 3.41
C ASN A 168 -5.23 9.61 3.65
N GLY A 169 -5.67 9.30 4.89
CA GLY A 169 -7.00 9.61 5.41
C GLY A 169 -6.86 10.36 6.74
N TYR A 170 -7.33 11.62 6.82
CA TYR A 170 -7.17 12.48 7.99
C TYR A 170 -8.22 13.58 8.05
N PHE A 171 -8.29 14.30 9.17
CA PHE A 171 -9.18 15.48 9.30
C PHE A 171 -8.38 16.77 9.15
N VAL A 172 -9.06 17.80 8.70
CA VAL A 172 -8.53 19.17 8.63
C VAL A 172 -9.40 20.08 9.47
N GLU A 173 -8.79 20.92 10.26
CA GLU A 173 -9.50 21.89 11.10
C GLU A 173 -10.54 22.67 10.31
N GLY A 174 -11.76 22.73 10.84
CA GLY A 174 -12.91 23.41 10.22
C GLY A 174 -13.58 22.65 9.07
N LYS A 175 -13.14 21.45 8.69
CA LYS A 175 -13.84 20.57 7.72
C LYS A 175 -14.67 19.52 8.45
N GLN A 176 -15.88 19.25 7.96
CA GLN A 176 -16.75 18.21 8.54
C GLN A 176 -16.41 16.81 8.03
N GLU A 177 -15.87 16.70 6.83
CA GLU A 177 -15.53 15.43 6.20
C GLU A 177 -14.02 15.20 6.23
N PRO A 178 -13.57 13.95 6.40
CA PRO A 178 -12.15 13.62 6.31
C PRO A 178 -11.62 13.86 4.90
N VAL A 179 -10.38 14.30 4.82
CA VAL A 179 -9.61 14.35 3.59
C VAL A 179 -9.15 12.94 3.26
N TRP A 180 -9.27 12.57 1.99
CA TRP A 180 -8.87 11.26 1.48
C TRP A 180 -8.10 11.46 0.19
N GLU A 181 -6.82 11.19 0.19
CA GLU A 181 -5.94 11.54 -0.92
C GLU A 181 -4.81 10.55 -1.18
N VAL A 182 -4.17 10.69 -2.33
CA VAL A 182 -3.01 9.93 -2.77
C VAL A 182 -1.88 10.88 -3.11
N VAL A 183 -0.73 10.69 -2.47
CA VAL A 183 0.51 11.42 -2.79
C VAL A 183 1.48 10.42 -3.43
N SER A 184 1.77 10.59 -4.72
CA SER A 184 2.49 9.60 -5.50
C SER A 184 3.91 10.07 -5.84
N TYR A 185 4.91 9.29 -5.46
CA TYR A 185 6.32 9.49 -5.82
C TYR A 185 6.83 8.41 -6.77
N ASN A 186 5.98 7.43 -7.15
CA ASN A 186 6.38 6.28 -7.97
C ASN A 186 6.46 6.58 -9.48
N GLY A 187 6.05 7.77 -9.91
CA GLY A 187 6.10 8.18 -11.32
C GLY A 187 5.09 7.49 -12.24
N LEU A 188 4.21 6.64 -11.70
CA LEU A 188 3.12 6.00 -12.41
C LEU A 188 1.88 6.91 -12.32
N ASN A 189 1.83 7.96 -13.14
CA ASN A 189 0.67 8.85 -13.19
C ASN A 189 -0.41 8.27 -14.10
N GLU A 190 -1.69 8.53 -13.74
CA GLU A 190 -2.87 8.09 -14.50
C GLU A 190 -3.03 8.84 -15.84
N ASP A 191 -2.22 9.88 -16.12
CA ASP A 191 -2.38 10.79 -17.25
C ASP A 191 -2.01 10.18 -18.63
N ASN A 192 -1.80 8.86 -18.71
CA ASN A 192 -1.48 8.16 -19.95
C ASN A 192 -2.41 6.95 -20.24
N MET A 193 -3.67 7.01 -19.81
CA MET A 193 -4.68 6.03 -20.22
C MET A 193 -5.80 6.67 -21.04
#